data_13c080e3a536a703cbc142847452a0b6
#
_entry.id   13c080e3a536a703cbc142847452a0b6
#
_cell.length_a   1.000
_cell.length_b   1.000
_cell.length_c   1.000
_cell.angle_alpha   90.00
_cell.angle_beta   90.00
_cell.angle_gamma   90.00
#
_symmetry.space_group_name_H-M   'P 1'
#
loop_
_entity.id
_entity.type
_entity.pdbx_description
1 polymer ?
#
loop_
_entity_poly.entity_id
_entity_poly.type
_entity_poly.pdbx_seq_one_letter_code
_entity_poly.pdbx_strand_id
1 'polypeptide(L)'
;MHAKSCWTWSAEFRRLCGFGSVAEFPDVVQSWSDKLHPDDSARVFGLFGAALAKGSLYEATYRLRVRDGSYRWFLATGGVLLGSDGKARRASGSLVDIHELTVSQSTQRAARGAMAGSFQTRVSSLVAALSSAATGLEASARTMTASADQGNAQAATMATASAAASVGVSTVAAAAEELAASIGEISQQVAHSARITTRAVNDAQRTDVIVRALSDGAQKIGHVVGLITNIAAQTNLLALNATIEAARAGDAGKGFAVVASEVKNLASQTARATDEIGTQIAQIQAATEEAVVAIRGILATIEEVSAIAVNISAAVEEQGSATAEIARNVQHTAQAAREVTTNIDGVTATATRSGSAANEVLASAANFSRQTERLSSEIESFVAEIRAA
;
A
#
# COMPACT_ATOMS: atom_id res chain seq x y z
N MET A 1 -58.63 2.57 -102.41
CA MET A 1 -59.63 2.61 -101.33
C MET A 1 -58.93 2.44 -100.01
N HIS A 2 -58.80 3.50 -99.21
CA HIS A 2 -58.20 3.39 -97.84
C HIS A 2 -59.23 2.71 -96.95
N ALA A 3 -58.91 1.52 -96.50
CA ALA A 3 -59.75 0.88 -95.50
C ALA A 3 -59.83 1.78 -94.25
N LYS A 4 -61.01 2.37 -94.01
CA LYS A 4 -61.24 3.13 -92.75
C LYS A 4 -61.03 2.16 -91.61
N SER A 5 -60.08 2.46 -90.72
CA SER A 5 -59.92 1.73 -89.48
C SER A 5 -61.21 1.88 -88.65
N CYS A 6 -61.93 0.79 -88.43
CA CYS A 6 -63.15 0.78 -87.59
C CYS A 6 -62.76 0.31 -86.18
N TRP A 7 -62.92 1.19 -85.24
CA TRP A 7 -62.73 0.87 -83.77
C TRP A 7 -64.09 0.55 -83.22
N THR A 8 -64.13 -0.42 -82.34
CA THR A 8 -65.35 -0.81 -81.60
C THR A 8 -65.02 -1.12 -80.21
N TRP A 9 -65.63 -0.47 -79.24
CA TRP A 9 -65.51 -0.72 -77.85
C TRP A 9 -66.73 -1.49 -77.39
N SER A 10 -66.52 -2.58 -76.57
CA SER A 10 -67.65 -3.32 -75.99
C SER A 10 -68.36 -2.53 -74.90
N ALA A 11 -69.61 -2.90 -74.60
CA ALA A 11 -70.35 -2.28 -73.50
C ALA A 11 -69.61 -2.54 -72.18
N GLU A 12 -68.98 -3.67 -71.99
CA GLU A 12 -68.17 -4.05 -70.85
C GLU A 12 -66.92 -3.18 -70.69
N PHE A 13 -66.23 -2.91 -71.85
CA PHE A 13 -65.06 -2.01 -71.81
C PHE A 13 -65.44 -0.61 -71.34
N ARG A 14 -66.59 -0.07 -71.92
CA ARG A 14 -67.07 1.23 -71.50
C ARG A 14 -67.42 1.24 -69.99
N ARG A 15 -68.19 0.24 -69.52
CA ARG A 15 -68.52 0.12 -68.06
C ARG A 15 -67.30 0.04 -67.15
N LEU A 16 -66.29 -0.72 -67.62
CA LEU A 16 -65.02 -0.86 -66.88
C LEU A 16 -64.31 0.49 -66.74
N CYS A 17 -64.40 1.35 -67.80
CA CYS A 17 -63.84 2.70 -67.72
C CYS A 17 -64.80 3.72 -67.07
N GLY A 18 -66.00 3.30 -66.59
CA GLY A 18 -67.00 4.15 -65.94
C GLY A 18 -67.98 4.85 -66.90
N PHE A 19 -67.95 4.55 -68.20
CA PHE A 19 -68.80 5.16 -69.23
C PHE A 19 -70.02 4.30 -69.51
N GLY A 20 -71.21 4.93 -69.60
CA GLY A 20 -72.48 4.18 -69.76
C GLY A 20 -72.95 4.00 -71.19
N SER A 21 -72.47 4.79 -72.13
CA SER A 21 -73.02 4.80 -73.49
C SER A 21 -71.96 5.03 -74.54
N VAL A 22 -72.32 4.74 -75.89
CA VAL A 22 -71.49 5.06 -77.05
C VAL A 22 -71.33 6.58 -77.23
N ALA A 23 -72.31 7.40 -76.77
CA ALA A 23 -72.19 8.83 -76.80
C ALA A 23 -71.15 9.41 -75.86
N GLU A 24 -70.91 8.76 -74.70
CA GLU A 24 -69.91 9.19 -73.68
C GLU A 24 -68.49 8.63 -74.11
N PHE A 25 -68.41 7.51 -74.78
CA PHE A 25 -67.17 6.89 -75.21
C PHE A 25 -67.32 6.34 -76.67
N PRO A 26 -67.22 7.22 -77.68
CA PRO A 26 -67.40 6.86 -79.08
C PRO A 26 -66.48 5.76 -79.59
N ASP A 27 -66.88 5.04 -80.66
CA ASP A 27 -66.09 4.01 -81.30
C ASP A 27 -64.97 4.59 -82.24
N VAL A 28 -64.10 5.37 -81.62
CA VAL A 28 -62.90 5.97 -82.19
C VAL A 28 -61.67 5.74 -81.26
N VAL A 29 -60.51 5.67 -81.91
CA VAL A 29 -59.26 5.47 -81.10
C VAL A 29 -59.01 6.57 -80.06
N GLN A 30 -59.41 7.79 -80.39
CA GLN A 30 -59.23 8.94 -79.53
C GLN A 30 -59.96 8.78 -78.19
N SER A 31 -61.08 8.06 -78.11
CA SER A 31 -61.78 7.76 -76.88
C SER A 31 -60.92 7.04 -75.85
N TRP A 32 -59.99 6.25 -76.32
CA TRP A 32 -58.99 5.52 -75.47
C TRP A 32 -57.68 6.28 -75.42
N SER A 33 -57.12 6.71 -76.54
CA SER A 33 -55.78 7.32 -76.61
C SER A 33 -55.68 8.59 -75.76
N ASP A 34 -56.69 9.45 -75.80
CA ASP A 34 -56.70 10.70 -75.00
C ASP A 34 -56.88 10.50 -73.48
N LYS A 35 -57.17 9.27 -73.08
CA LYS A 35 -57.30 8.86 -71.67
C LYS A 35 -56.11 8.12 -71.14
N LEU A 36 -55.13 7.78 -72.01
CA LEU A 36 -53.88 7.23 -71.56
C LEU A 36 -53.14 8.26 -70.71
N HIS A 37 -52.51 7.77 -69.62
CA HIS A 37 -51.60 8.60 -68.88
C HIS A 37 -50.43 9.08 -69.69
N PRO A 38 -50.05 10.38 -69.66
CA PRO A 38 -48.99 10.91 -70.54
C PRO A 38 -47.71 10.07 -70.57
N ASP A 39 -47.22 9.64 -69.36
CA ASP A 39 -46.00 8.85 -69.21
C ASP A 39 -46.10 7.45 -69.86
N ASP A 40 -47.33 6.89 -69.98
CA ASP A 40 -47.56 5.55 -70.51
C ASP A 40 -47.80 5.58 -72.01
N SER A 41 -48.25 6.71 -72.58
CA SER A 41 -48.72 6.85 -73.96
C SER A 41 -47.71 6.39 -74.95
N ALA A 42 -46.47 6.91 -74.95
CA ALA A 42 -45.46 6.56 -75.95
C ALA A 42 -45.10 5.06 -75.91
N ARG A 43 -45.00 4.48 -74.75
CA ARG A 43 -44.71 3.05 -74.54
C ARG A 43 -45.84 2.16 -75.01
N VAL A 44 -47.08 2.52 -74.69
CA VAL A 44 -48.25 1.73 -75.05
C VAL A 44 -48.46 1.76 -76.62
N PHE A 45 -48.32 2.90 -77.27
CA PHE A 45 -48.39 3.00 -78.71
C PHE A 45 -47.25 2.25 -79.37
N GLY A 46 -46.05 2.28 -78.84
CA GLY A 46 -44.94 1.51 -79.37
C GLY A 46 -45.20 0.00 -79.33
N LEU A 47 -45.67 -0.52 -78.21
CA LEU A 47 -46.03 -1.94 -78.04
C LEU A 47 -47.19 -2.34 -78.99
N PHE A 48 -48.23 -1.53 -79.09
CA PHE A 48 -49.38 -1.79 -79.93
C PHE A 48 -48.97 -1.76 -81.44
N GLY A 49 -48.21 -0.77 -81.84
CA GLY A 49 -47.66 -0.69 -83.17
C GLY A 49 -46.80 -1.88 -83.55
N ALA A 50 -45.95 -2.33 -82.66
CA ALA A 50 -45.11 -3.52 -82.83
C ALA A 50 -45.98 -4.80 -82.99
N ALA A 51 -47.02 -4.96 -82.19
CA ALA A 51 -47.93 -6.09 -82.29
C ALA A 51 -48.70 -6.07 -83.65
N LEU A 52 -49.19 -4.94 -84.09
CA LEU A 52 -49.83 -4.80 -85.41
C LEU A 52 -48.87 -5.18 -86.53
N ALA A 53 -47.62 -4.77 -86.53
CA ALA A 53 -46.66 -5.01 -87.59
C ALA A 53 -46.23 -6.51 -87.62
N LYS A 54 -46.15 -7.20 -86.45
CA LYS A 54 -45.65 -8.59 -86.36
C LYS A 54 -46.75 -9.65 -86.32
N GLY A 55 -48.03 -9.25 -86.14
CA GLY A 55 -49.11 -10.21 -85.92
C GLY A 55 -48.98 -10.94 -84.56
N SER A 56 -48.33 -10.34 -83.62
CA SER A 56 -48.02 -10.94 -82.33
C SER A 56 -49.11 -10.60 -81.25
N LEU A 57 -49.03 -11.30 -80.15
CA LEU A 57 -49.82 -10.93 -78.97
C LEU A 57 -49.38 -9.55 -78.50
N TYR A 58 -50.36 -8.80 -78.04
CA TYR A 58 -50.21 -7.51 -77.38
C TYR A 58 -50.51 -7.69 -75.91
N GLU A 59 -49.58 -7.24 -75.09
CA GLU A 59 -49.77 -7.14 -73.59
C GLU A 59 -49.13 -5.85 -73.13
N ALA A 60 -49.93 -5.08 -72.42
CA ALA A 60 -49.47 -3.84 -71.82
C ALA A 60 -50.26 -3.47 -70.58
N THR A 61 -49.53 -3.11 -69.56
CA THR A 61 -50.09 -2.49 -68.33
C THR A 61 -49.94 -1.00 -68.44
N TYR A 62 -51.04 -0.28 -68.28
CA TYR A 62 -51.05 1.20 -68.38
C TYR A 62 -52.14 1.83 -67.59
N ARG A 63 -52.03 3.16 -67.30
CA ARG A 63 -53.02 3.96 -66.65
C ARG A 63 -53.97 4.58 -67.61
N LEU A 64 -55.29 4.38 -67.39
CA LEU A 64 -56.35 5.10 -68.10
C LEU A 64 -57.08 6.03 -67.15
N ARG A 65 -57.44 7.20 -67.66
CA ARG A 65 -58.28 8.13 -67.02
C ARG A 65 -59.73 7.68 -67.21
N VAL A 66 -60.38 7.30 -66.07
CA VAL A 66 -61.77 6.85 -66.04
C VAL A 66 -62.74 8.05 -65.92
N ARG A 67 -64.03 7.81 -65.90
CA ARG A 67 -65.06 8.89 -66.00
C ARG A 67 -64.99 9.91 -64.88
N ASP A 68 -64.64 9.51 -63.66
CA ASP A 68 -64.49 10.43 -62.51
C ASP A 68 -63.22 11.30 -62.56
N GLY A 69 -62.39 11.13 -63.60
CA GLY A 69 -61.16 11.88 -63.84
C GLY A 69 -59.91 11.24 -63.19
N SER A 70 -60.05 10.22 -62.36
CA SER A 70 -58.92 9.51 -61.75
C SER A 70 -58.25 8.58 -62.76
N TYR A 71 -56.96 8.27 -62.54
CA TYR A 71 -56.22 7.26 -63.30
C TYR A 71 -56.30 5.92 -62.58
N ARG A 72 -56.77 4.89 -63.34
CA ARG A 72 -56.73 3.49 -62.88
C ARG A 72 -55.78 2.66 -63.71
N TRP A 73 -55.15 1.65 -63.09
CA TRP A 73 -54.27 0.72 -63.77
C TRP A 73 -55.08 -0.37 -64.46
N PHE A 74 -54.75 -0.60 -65.73
CA PHE A 74 -55.36 -1.67 -66.53
C PHE A 74 -54.30 -2.54 -67.17
N LEU A 75 -54.55 -3.85 -67.26
CA LEU A 75 -53.86 -4.79 -68.02
C LEU A 75 -54.66 -5.02 -69.38
N ALA A 76 -54.06 -4.66 -70.42
CA ALA A 76 -54.66 -4.92 -71.77
C ALA A 76 -53.92 -6.09 -72.44
N THR A 77 -54.64 -7.09 -72.86
CA THR A 77 -54.13 -8.21 -73.68
C THR A 77 -54.89 -8.33 -74.97
N GLY A 78 -54.22 -8.70 -76.03
CA GLY A 78 -54.88 -8.84 -77.32
C GLY A 78 -54.07 -9.59 -78.34
N GLY A 79 -54.74 -9.90 -79.44
CA GLY A 79 -54.12 -10.56 -80.59
C GLY A 79 -54.43 -9.83 -81.89
N VAL A 80 -53.59 -10.03 -82.90
CA VAL A 80 -53.68 -9.43 -84.19
C VAL A 80 -53.79 -10.52 -85.24
N LEU A 81 -54.81 -10.44 -86.10
CA LEU A 81 -54.98 -11.27 -87.29
C LEU A 81 -54.43 -10.54 -88.49
N LEU A 82 -53.48 -11.19 -89.21
CA LEU A 82 -52.93 -10.70 -90.45
C LEU A 82 -53.69 -11.25 -91.64
N GLY A 83 -53.80 -10.48 -92.70
CA GLY A 83 -54.29 -10.93 -93.98
C GLY A 83 -53.19 -11.67 -94.76
N SER A 84 -53.56 -12.22 -95.91
CA SER A 84 -52.63 -12.89 -96.82
C SER A 84 -51.53 -11.95 -97.41
N ASP A 85 -51.78 -10.64 -97.31
CA ASP A 85 -50.83 -9.58 -97.65
C ASP A 85 -49.91 -9.15 -96.51
N GLY A 86 -49.95 -9.86 -95.40
CA GLY A 86 -49.11 -9.56 -94.18
C GLY A 86 -49.57 -8.33 -93.44
N LYS A 87 -50.67 -7.69 -93.78
CA LYS A 87 -51.19 -6.52 -93.10
C LYS A 87 -52.20 -6.90 -92.05
N ALA A 88 -52.23 -6.18 -90.96
CA ALA A 88 -53.19 -6.37 -89.87
C ALA A 88 -54.61 -6.15 -90.41
N ARG A 89 -55.45 -7.15 -90.33
CA ARG A 89 -56.86 -7.11 -90.74
C ARG A 89 -57.80 -6.87 -89.54
N ARG A 90 -57.45 -7.40 -88.39
CA ARG A 90 -58.22 -7.27 -87.19
C ARG A 90 -57.32 -7.35 -85.95
N ALA A 91 -57.49 -6.50 -84.94
CA ALA A 91 -56.97 -6.62 -83.63
C ALA A 91 -58.12 -6.69 -82.66
N SER A 92 -58.08 -7.58 -81.66
CA SER A 92 -59.07 -7.69 -80.63
C SER A 92 -58.37 -8.05 -79.30
N GLY A 93 -58.89 -7.54 -78.20
CA GLY A 93 -58.27 -7.75 -76.94
C GLY A 93 -59.29 -7.58 -75.74
N SER A 94 -58.80 -7.83 -74.61
CA SER A 94 -59.50 -7.62 -73.29
C SER A 94 -58.77 -6.59 -72.44
N LEU A 95 -59.50 -5.97 -71.59
CA LEU A 95 -58.98 -5.03 -70.60
C LEU A 95 -59.43 -5.51 -69.24
N VAL A 96 -58.49 -5.59 -68.31
CA VAL A 96 -58.71 -6.00 -66.91
C VAL A 96 -58.28 -4.85 -65.99
N ASP A 97 -59.16 -4.46 -65.09
CA ASP A 97 -58.83 -3.48 -64.07
C ASP A 97 -57.94 -4.17 -63.01
N ILE A 98 -56.73 -3.70 -62.88
CA ILE A 98 -55.73 -4.20 -61.92
C ILE A 98 -55.35 -3.13 -60.91
N HIS A 99 -56.17 -2.05 -60.81
CA HIS A 99 -55.84 -0.90 -59.95
C HIS A 99 -55.68 -1.25 -58.50
N GLU A 100 -56.67 -1.94 -57.93
CA GLU A 100 -56.64 -2.33 -56.52
C GLU A 100 -55.46 -3.28 -56.19
N LEU A 101 -55.17 -4.24 -57.08
CA LEU A 101 -54.02 -5.13 -56.97
C LEU A 101 -52.70 -4.36 -57.02
N THR A 102 -52.56 -3.45 -58.00
CA THR A 102 -51.33 -2.67 -58.17
C THR A 102 -51.09 -1.71 -56.99
N VAL A 103 -52.13 -1.00 -56.51
CA VAL A 103 -52.03 -0.12 -55.35
C VAL A 103 -51.76 -0.90 -54.09
N SER A 104 -52.44 -2.05 -53.87
CA SER A 104 -52.19 -2.89 -52.72
C SER A 104 -50.75 -3.41 -52.69
N GLN A 105 -50.22 -3.90 -53.81
CA GLN A 105 -48.83 -4.36 -53.94
C GLN A 105 -47.82 -3.25 -53.69
N SER A 106 -48.08 -2.03 -54.24
CA SER A 106 -47.19 -0.88 -54.03
C SER A 106 -47.20 -0.41 -52.59
N THR A 107 -48.37 -0.41 -51.94
CA THR A 107 -48.51 -0.05 -50.52
C THR A 107 -47.82 -1.08 -49.62
N GLN A 108 -47.97 -2.40 -49.90
CA GLN A 108 -47.27 -3.46 -49.18
C GLN A 108 -45.76 -3.36 -49.34
N ARG A 109 -45.26 -3.09 -50.54
CA ARG A 109 -43.80 -2.89 -50.76
C ARG A 109 -43.29 -1.67 -49.98
N ALA A 110 -44.01 -0.57 -50.05
CA ALA A 110 -43.62 0.62 -49.29
C ALA A 110 -43.62 0.37 -47.76
N ALA A 111 -44.64 -0.31 -47.26
CA ALA A 111 -44.73 -0.67 -45.82
C ALA A 111 -43.59 -1.63 -45.40
N ARG A 112 -43.27 -2.65 -46.22
CA ARG A 112 -42.14 -3.54 -45.99
C ARG A 112 -40.83 -2.78 -45.98
N GLY A 113 -40.61 -1.90 -46.95
CA GLY A 113 -39.41 -1.08 -47.03
C GLY A 113 -39.22 -0.16 -45.81
N ALA A 114 -40.30 0.48 -45.37
CA ALA A 114 -40.30 1.33 -44.17
C ALA A 114 -40.01 0.51 -42.91
N MET A 115 -40.63 -0.67 -42.78
CA MET A 115 -40.42 -1.58 -41.65
C MET A 115 -38.97 -2.09 -41.61
N ALA A 116 -38.43 -2.53 -42.76
CA ALA A 116 -37.03 -2.98 -42.88
C ALA A 116 -36.02 -1.86 -42.57
N GLY A 117 -36.28 -0.63 -43.00
CA GLY A 117 -35.46 0.53 -42.68
C GLY A 117 -35.48 0.89 -41.17
N SER A 118 -36.68 0.90 -40.59
CA SER A 118 -36.82 1.14 -39.13
C SER A 118 -36.14 0.05 -38.31
N PHE A 119 -36.31 -1.22 -38.69
CA PHE A 119 -35.65 -2.36 -38.07
C PHE A 119 -34.12 -2.22 -38.14
N GLN A 120 -33.60 -1.96 -39.36
CA GLN A 120 -32.16 -1.77 -39.55
C GLN A 120 -31.59 -0.67 -38.67
N THR A 121 -32.23 0.51 -38.65
CA THR A 121 -31.76 1.64 -37.82
C THR A 121 -31.72 1.31 -36.33
N ARG A 122 -32.77 0.69 -35.83
CA ARG A 122 -32.87 0.34 -34.39
C ARG A 122 -31.85 -0.70 -34.00
N VAL A 123 -31.67 -1.76 -34.80
CA VAL A 123 -30.74 -2.83 -34.47
C VAL A 123 -29.30 -2.41 -34.69
N SER A 124 -28.98 -1.63 -35.75
CA SER A 124 -27.63 -1.05 -35.91
C SER A 124 -27.23 -0.16 -34.73
N SER A 125 -28.16 0.61 -34.17
CA SER A 125 -27.91 1.40 -32.94
C SER A 125 -27.60 0.52 -31.75
N LEU A 126 -28.32 -0.59 -31.57
CA LEU A 126 -28.05 -1.55 -30.48
C LEU A 126 -26.70 -2.24 -30.66
N VAL A 127 -26.37 -2.66 -31.87
CA VAL A 127 -25.09 -3.26 -32.24
C VAL A 127 -23.92 -2.31 -31.94
N ALA A 128 -24.06 -1.03 -32.31
CA ALA A 128 -23.05 -0.01 -32.01
C ALA A 128 -22.86 0.20 -30.49
N ALA A 129 -23.95 0.24 -29.72
CA ALA A 129 -23.88 0.34 -28.25
C ALA A 129 -23.19 -0.88 -27.63
N LEU A 130 -23.51 -2.08 -28.12
CA LEU A 130 -22.87 -3.35 -27.69
C LEU A 130 -21.38 -3.38 -28.02
N SER A 131 -20.98 -2.95 -29.21
CA SER A 131 -19.56 -2.86 -29.60
C SER A 131 -18.80 -1.88 -28.71
N SER A 132 -19.38 -0.72 -28.41
CA SER A 132 -18.79 0.25 -27.47
C SER A 132 -18.64 -0.31 -26.07
N ALA A 133 -19.65 -1.06 -25.60
CA ALA A 133 -19.59 -1.73 -24.28
C ALA A 133 -18.48 -2.80 -24.25
N ALA A 134 -18.32 -3.59 -25.31
CA ALA A 134 -17.26 -4.59 -25.41
C ALA A 134 -15.86 -3.94 -25.37
N THR A 135 -15.66 -2.84 -26.09
CA THR A 135 -14.41 -2.07 -26.04
C THR A 135 -14.14 -1.48 -24.65
N GLY A 136 -15.18 -0.99 -23.97
CA GLY A 136 -15.08 -0.51 -22.58
C GLY A 136 -14.69 -1.61 -21.59
N LEU A 137 -15.27 -2.82 -21.76
CA LEU A 137 -14.89 -3.99 -20.95
C LEU A 137 -13.45 -4.42 -21.20
N GLU A 138 -12.98 -4.40 -22.45
CA GLU A 138 -11.59 -4.71 -22.79
C GLU A 138 -10.61 -3.73 -22.14
N ALA A 139 -10.88 -2.43 -22.23
CA ALA A 139 -10.06 -1.40 -21.57
C ALA A 139 -10.03 -1.58 -20.06
N SER A 140 -11.18 -1.85 -19.43
CA SER A 140 -11.29 -2.10 -17.98
C SER A 140 -10.52 -3.34 -17.57
N ALA A 141 -10.61 -4.42 -18.32
CA ALA A 141 -9.89 -5.66 -18.06
C ALA A 141 -8.37 -5.48 -18.18
N ARG A 142 -7.89 -4.76 -19.18
CA ARG A 142 -6.46 -4.42 -19.31
C ARG A 142 -5.96 -3.60 -18.13
N THR A 143 -6.75 -2.62 -17.67
CA THR A 143 -6.42 -1.84 -16.47
C THR A 143 -6.37 -2.71 -15.21
N MET A 144 -7.31 -3.66 -15.07
CA MET A 144 -7.31 -4.63 -13.97
C MET A 144 -6.07 -5.53 -13.99
N THR A 145 -5.65 -6.02 -15.16
CA THR A 145 -4.43 -6.83 -15.30
C THR A 145 -3.20 -6.02 -14.88
N ALA A 146 -3.06 -4.79 -15.38
CA ALA A 146 -1.94 -3.92 -15.00
C ALA A 146 -1.92 -3.61 -13.49
N SER A 147 -3.09 -3.38 -12.88
CA SER A 147 -3.21 -3.18 -11.44
C SER A 147 -2.85 -4.43 -10.62
N ALA A 148 -3.20 -5.61 -11.13
CA ALA A 148 -2.83 -6.88 -10.51
C ALA A 148 -1.31 -7.13 -10.57
N ASP A 149 -0.69 -6.86 -11.70
CA ASP A 149 0.77 -6.96 -11.89
C ASP A 149 1.51 -5.98 -10.98
N GLN A 150 1.03 -4.74 -10.88
CA GLN A 150 1.57 -3.75 -9.96
C GLN A 150 1.40 -4.17 -8.50
N GLY A 151 0.25 -4.73 -8.14
CA GLY A 151 -0.01 -5.29 -6.81
C GLY A 151 0.98 -6.40 -6.45
N ASN A 152 1.25 -7.31 -7.37
CA ASN A 152 2.25 -8.38 -7.19
C ASN A 152 3.67 -7.83 -7.02
N ALA A 153 4.07 -6.83 -7.81
CA ALA A 153 5.38 -6.19 -7.70
C ALA A 153 5.55 -5.46 -6.36
N GLN A 154 4.51 -4.75 -5.89
CA GLN A 154 4.51 -4.12 -4.57
C GLN A 154 4.57 -5.15 -3.44
N ALA A 155 3.81 -6.23 -3.53
CA ALA A 155 3.85 -7.32 -2.56
C ALA A 155 5.27 -7.93 -2.45
N ALA A 156 5.94 -8.18 -3.57
CA ALA A 156 7.33 -8.68 -3.58
C ALA A 156 8.31 -7.69 -2.90
N THR A 157 8.17 -6.39 -3.16
CA THR A 157 8.98 -5.36 -2.51
C THR A 157 8.73 -5.32 -1.00
N MET A 158 7.46 -5.38 -0.58
CA MET A 158 7.09 -5.42 0.84
C MET A 158 7.58 -6.69 1.53
N ALA A 159 7.55 -7.86 0.86
CA ALA A 159 8.09 -9.11 1.39
C ALA A 159 9.59 -8.99 1.68
N THR A 160 10.35 -8.40 0.75
CA THR A 160 11.79 -8.15 0.93
C THR A 160 12.05 -7.20 2.11
N ALA A 161 11.28 -6.11 2.21
CA ALA A 161 11.42 -5.16 3.32
C ALA A 161 11.05 -5.80 4.67
N SER A 162 9.99 -6.62 4.71
CA SER A 162 9.57 -7.34 5.92
C SER A 162 10.61 -8.38 6.36
N ALA A 163 11.22 -9.09 5.43
CA ALA A 163 12.31 -10.01 5.71
C ALA A 163 13.54 -9.28 6.30
N ALA A 164 13.92 -8.14 5.71
CA ALA A 164 15.01 -7.30 6.23
C ALA A 164 14.71 -6.77 7.63
N ALA A 165 13.47 -6.31 7.87
CA ALA A 165 13.02 -5.88 9.19
C ALA A 165 13.09 -7.04 10.22
N SER A 166 12.70 -8.25 9.85
CA SER A 166 12.75 -9.43 10.71
C SER A 166 14.19 -9.76 11.12
N VAL A 167 15.16 -9.66 10.19
CA VAL A 167 16.59 -9.83 10.49
C VAL A 167 17.09 -8.74 11.45
N GLY A 168 16.71 -7.47 11.21
CA GLY A 168 17.05 -6.35 12.09
C GLY A 168 16.49 -6.55 13.51
N VAL A 169 15.24 -6.98 13.63
CA VAL A 169 14.58 -7.29 14.90
C VAL A 169 15.32 -8.42 15.64
N SER A 170 15.73 -9.48 14.94
CA SER A 170 16.51 -10.59 15.53
C SER A 170 17.86 -10.11 16.05
N THR A 171 18.54 -9.20 15.33
CA THR A 171 19.81 -8.61 15.76
C THR A 171 19.64 -7.77 17.02
N VAL A 172 18.56 -6.94 17.12
CA VAL A 172 18.28 -6.14 18.32
C VAL A 172 17.90 -7.03 19.48
N ALA A 173 17.18 -8.15 19.25
CA ALA A 173 16.87 -9.14 20.27
C ALA A 173 18.14 -9.72 20.92
N ALA A 174 19.10 -10.18 20.09
CA ALA A 174 20.36 -10.71 20.55
C ALA A 174 21.20 -9.67 21.35
N ALA A 175 21.22 -8.41 20.87
CA ALA A 175 21.89 -7.32 21.58
C ALA A 175 21.23 -6.99 22.92
N ALA A 176 19.88 -7.05 23.00
CA ALA A 176 19.16 -6.85 24.26
C ALA A 176 19.42 -7.97 25.28
N GLU A 177 19.53 -9.22 24.83
CA GLU A 177 19.91 -10.35 25.69
C GLU A 177 21.35 -10.20 26.21
N GLU A 178 22.29 -9.79 25.37
CA GLU A 178 23.68 -9.53 25.75
C GLU A 178 23.77 -8.36 26.75
N LEU A 179 23.02 -7.28 26.53
CA LEU A 179 22.91 -6.17 27.46
C LEU A 179 22.33 -6.61 28.83
N ALA A 180 21.28 -7.43 28.82
CA ALA A 180 20.69 -7.94 30.08
C ALA A 180 21.68 -8.79 30.87
N ALA A 181 22.49 -9.64 30.19
CA ALA A 181 23.56 -10.39 30.85
C ALA A 181 24.64 -9.47 31.42
N SER A 182 25.11 -8.47 30.65
CA SER A 182 26.11 -7.49 31.12
C SER A 182 25.61 -6.66 32.30
N ILE A 183 24.35 -6.23 32.30
CA ILE A 183 23.70 -5.53 33.41
C ILE A 183 23.68 -6.42 34.67
N GLY A 184 23.38 -7.71 34.48
CA GLY A 184 23.44 -8.69 35.58
C GLY A 184 24.85 -8.83 36.20
N GLU A 185 25.87 -8.87 35.37
CA GLU A 185 27.27 -8.90 35.80
C GLU A 185 27.68 -7.62 36.52
N ILE A 186 27.31 -6.44 35.98
CA ILE A 186 27.57 -5.14 36.63
C ILE A 186 26.88 -5.07 37.99
N SER A 187 25.62 -5.52 38.11
CA SER A 187 24.88 -5.57 39.38
C SER A 187 25.60 -6.40 40.42
N GLN A 188 26.10 -7.59 40.02
CA GLN A 188 26.88 -8.43 40.95
C GLN A 188 28.19 -7.77 41.38
N GLN A 189 28.89 -7.10 40.47
CA GLN A 189 30.15 -6.41 40.74
C GLN A 189 29.94 -5.22 41.69
N VAL A 190 28.86 -4.44 41.51
CA VAL A 190 28.49 -3.34 42.41
C VAL A 190 28.16 -3.85 43.80
N ALA A 191 27.36 -4.92 43.89
CA ALA A 191 27.09 -5.56 45.20
C ALA A 191 28.34 -6.11 45.86
N HIS A 192 29.29 -6.65 45.10
CA HIS A 192 30.60 -7.08 45.60
C HIS A 192 31.40 -5.88 46.13
N SER A 193 31.47 -4.79 45.33
CA SER A 193 32.19 -3.55 45.73
C SER A 193 31.61 -2.94 47.01
N ALA A 194 30.30 -2.91 47.17
CA ALA A 194 29.62 -2.45 48.41
C ALA A 194 30.04 -3.29 49.61
N ARG A 195 30.15 -4.63 49.48
CA ARG A 195 30.63 -5.50 50.60
C ARG A 195 32.09 -5.23 50.95
N ILE A 196 32.95 -5.02 49.95
CA ILE A 196 34.38 -4.68 50.18
C ILE A 196 34.46 -3.34 50.90
N THR A 197 33.71 -2.32 50.44
CA THR A 197 33.66 -0.99 51.04
C THR A 197 33.20 -1.04 52.49
N THR A 198 32.14 -1.79 52.82
CA THR A 198 31.69 -2.01 54.22
C THR A 198 32.79 -2.64 55.08
N ARG A 199 33.53 -3.63 54.54
CA ARG A 199 34.66 -4.26 55.25
C ARG A 199 35.77 -3.23 55.50
N ALA A 200 36.11 -2.42 54.49
CA ALA A 200 37.17 -1.41 54.62
C ALA A 200 36.81 -0.33 55.66
N VAL A 201 35.52 0.08 55.75
CA VAL A 201 35.04 0.97 56.86
C VAL A 201 35.30 0.34 58.21
N ASN A 202 34.91 -0.93 58.40
CA ASN A 202 35.10 -1.62 59.69
C ASN A 202 36.60 -1.77 60.05
N ASP A 203 37.45 -2.09 59.09
CA ASP A 203 38.89 -2.22 59.31
C ASP A 203 39.53 -0.86 59.65
N ALA A 204 39.16 0.21 58.95
CA ALA A 204 39.62 1.57 59.26
C ALA A 204 39.15 2.06 60.64
N GLN A 205 37.90 1.80 61.00
CA GLN A 205 37.39 2.14 62.36
C GLN A 205 38.14 1.36 63.40
N ARG A 206 38.42 0.07 63.24
CA ARG A 206 39.19 -0.72 64.16
C ARG A 206 40.65 -0.22 64.27
N THR A 207 41.25 0.23 63.16
CA THR A 207 42.58 0.81 63.16
C THR A 207 42.60 2.18 63.94
N ASP A 208 41.59 3.04 63.71
CA ASP A 208 41.43 4.30 64.44
C ASP A 208 41.40 4.06 66.03
N VAL A 209 40.66 3.04 66.43
CA VAL A 209 40.60 2.69 67.90
C VAL A 209 42.00 2.24 68.40
N ILE A 210 42.73 1.42 67.62
CA ILE A 210 44.07 0.94 68.01
C ILE A 210 45.07 2.10 68.10
N VAL A 211 45.07 3.00 67.09
CA VAL A 211 45.99 4.13 67.06
C VAL A 211 45.69 5.14 68.18
N ARG A 212 44.41 5.38 68.51
CA ARG A 212 44.03 6.20 69.71
C ARG A 212 44.54 5.57 71.00
N ALA A 213 44.40 4.27 71.16
CA ALA A 213 44.91 3.58 72.32
C ALA A 213 46.46 3.69 72.47
N LEU A 214 47.14 3.65 71.27
CA LEU A 214 48.59 3.89 71.22
C LEU A 214 48.96 5.35 71.61
N SER A 215 48.20 6.34 71.12
CA SER A 215 48.34 7.76 71.46
C SER A 215 48.19 7.98 73.01
N ASP A 216 47.13 7.41 73.57
CA ASP A 216 46.87 7.46 75.02
C ASP A 216 48.01 6.77 75.85
N GLY A 217 48.52 5.65 75.30
CA GLY A 217 49.67 4.96 75.88
C GLY A 217 50.92 5.82 75.93
N ALA A 218 51.24 6.44 74.75
CA ALA A 218 52.39 7.36 74.66
C ALA A 218 52.25 8.59 75.58
N GLN A 219 51.04 9.11 75.76
CA GLN A 219 50.80 10.22 76.69
C GLN A 219 51.05 9.83 78.15
N LYS A 220 50.60 8.64 78.56
CA LYS A 220 50.87 8.08 79.90
C LYS A 220 52.36 7.87 80.14
N ILE A 221 53.07 7.31 79.10
CA ILE A 221 54.53 7.10 79.20
C ILE A 221 55.24 8.44 79.35
N GLY A 222 54.84 9.45 78.53
CA GLY A 222 55.41 10.81 78.67
C GLY A 222 55.27 11.42 80.08
N HIS A 223 54.12 11.20 80.68
CA HIS A 223 53.90 11.62 82.10
C HIS A 223 54.81 10.91 83.07
N VAL A 224 55.02 9.60 82.91
CA VAL A 224 55.93 8.83 83.76
C VAL A 224 57.41 9.26 83.57
N VAL A 225 57.80 9.50 82.29
CA VAL A 225 59.14 9.99 81.98
C VAL A 225 59.38 11.36 82.62
N GLY A 226 58.38 12.26 82.58
CA GLY A 226 58.47 13.55 83.25
C GLY A 226 58.65 13.41 84.76
N LEU A 227 57.97 12.45 85.41
CA LEU A 227 58.10 12.16 86.80
C LEU A 227 59.51 11.61 87.12
N ILE A 228 60.09 10.71 86.35
CA ILE A 228 61.46 10.20 86.49
C ILE A 228 62.47 11.31 86.33
N THR A 229 62.28 12.21 85.39
CA THR A 229 63.16 13.39 85.17
C THR A 229 63.18 14.28 86.42
N ASN A 230 62.00 14.51 87.05
CA ASN A 230 61.90 15.25 88.26
C ASN A 230 62.59 14.55 89.48
N ILE A 231 62.43 13.23 89.58
CA ILE A 231 63.11 12.44 90.56
C ILE A 231 64.65 12.48 90.40
N ALA A 232 65.11 12.35 89.14
CA ALA A 232 66.54 12.48 88.85
C ALA A 232 67.11 13.85 89.25
N ALA A 233 66.37 14.94 88.94
CA ALA A 233 66.72 16.29 89.34
C ALA A 233 66.81 16.48 90.82
N GLN A 234 65.78 15.93 91.58
CA GLN A 234 65.82 15.92 93.08
C GLN A 234 66.95 15.09 93.62
N THR A 235 67.21 13.92 93.07
CA THR A 235 68.30 13.06 93.48
C THR A 235 69.67 13.72 93.21
N ASN A 236 69.85 14.43 92.16
CA ASN A 236 71.03 15.20 91.83
C ASN A 236 71.29 16.34 92.82
N LEU A 237 70.20 17.05 93.29
CA LEU A 237 70.26 18.04 94.28
C LEU A 237 70.60 17.45 95.69
N LEU A 238 70.00 16.30 96.03
CA LEU A 238 70.30 15.61 97.27
C LEU A 238 71.75 15.13 97.33
N ALA A 239 72.24 14.56 96.17
CA ALA A 239 73.62 14.15 96.05
C ALA A 239 74.60 15.33 96.14
N LEU A 240 74.25 16.49 95.56
CA LEU A 240 75.03 17.72 95.65
C LEU A 240 75.12 18.18 97.12
N ASN A 241 74.01 18.20 97.82
CA ASN A 241 74.00 18.55 99.24
C ASN A 241 74.83 17.58 100.10
N ALA A 242 74.75 16.26 99.83
CA ALA A 242 75.56 15.26 100.50
C ALA A 242 77.08 15.43 100.15
N THR A 243 77.43 15.82 98.98
CA THR A 243 78.79 16.15 98.56
C THR A 243 79.36 17.33 99.28
N ILE A 244 78.51 18.35 99.47
CA ILE A 244 78.87 19.55 100.26
C ILE A 244 79.14 19.19 101.72
N GLU A 245 78.24 18.42 102.29
CA GLU A 245 78.36 18.06 103.70
C GLU A 245 79.52 17.08 103.93
N ALA A 246 79.81 16.18 103.05
CA ALA A 246 80.98 15.32 103.02
C ALA A 246 82.32 16.12 102.94
N ALA A 247 82.37 17.18 102.17
CA ALA A 247 83.50 18.12 102.08
C ALA A 247 83.69 18.87 103.41
N ARG A 248 82.57 19.19 104.09
CA ARG A 248 82.57 19.87 105.37
C ARG A 248 83.09 19.05 106.54
N ALA A 249 82.89 17.71 106.44
CA ALA A 249 83.37 16.71 107.45
C ALA A 249 84.85 16.41 107.31
N GLY A 250 85.62 16.94 106.38
CA GLY A 250 87.03 16.75 106.17
C GLY A 250 87.42 15.31 105.96
N ASP A 251 88.49 14.80 106.60
CA ASP A 251 89.00 13.43 106.36
C ASP A 251 87.98 12.31 106.71
N ALA A 252 87.03 12.59 107.66
CA ALA A 252 85.97 11.65 108.06
C ALA A 252 84.89 11.49 106.97
N GLY A 253 84.75 12.45 106.02
CA GLY A 253 83.71 12.50 104.98
C GLY A 253 84.15 11.84 103.63
N LYS A 254 85.39 11.49 103.51
CA LYS A 254 85.93 11.00 102.22
C LYS A 254 85.16 9.80 101.56
N GLY A 255 84.72 8.82 102.32
CA GLY A 255 83.94 7.72 101.85
C GLY A 255 82.54 8.14 101.41
N PHE A 256 81.91 9.07 102.18
CA PHE A 256 80.60 9.67 101.79
C PHE A 256 80.68 10.52 100.54
N ALA A 257 81.75 11.23 100.34
CA ALA A 257 81.97 12.05 99.15
C ALA A 257 82.02 11.23 97.89
N VAL A 258 82.63 10.04 97.90
CA VAL A 258 82.69 9.11 96.77
C VAL A 258 81.25 8.62 96.39
N VAL A 259 80.52 8.15 97.38
CA VAL A 259 79.11 7.72 97.19
C VAL A 259 78.24 8.81 96.70
N ALA A 260 78.29 10.03 97.24
CA ALA A 260 77.53 11.19 96.79
C ALA A 260 77.87 11.61 95.38
N SER A 261 79.13 11.52 94.99
CA SER A 261 79.59 11.75 93.58
C SER A 261 79.06 10.69 92.67
N GLU A 262 79.03 9.42 93.01
CA GLU A 262 78.50 8.37 92.22
C GLU A 262 76.98 8.48 92.05
N VAL A 263 76.21 8.79 93.11
CA VAL A 263 74.76 9.06 93.12
C VAL A 263 74.48 10.27 92.17
N LYS A 264 75.26 11.31 92.26
CA LYS A 264 75.14 12.51 91.43
C LYS A 264 75.34 12.17 89.94
N ASN A 265 76.34 11.38 89.67
CA ASN A 265 76.66 10.90 88.31
C ASN A 265 75.53 10.06 87.71
N LEU A 266 74.97 9.14 88.54
CA LEU A 266 73.86 8.28 88.18
C LEU A 266 72.58 9.12 87.90
N ALA A 267 72.31 10.10 88.78
CA ALA A 267 71.22 11.02 88.61
C ALA A 267 71.32 11.84 87.29
N SER A 268 72.55 12.29 86.99
CA SER A 268 72.81 13.01 85.74
C SER A 268 72.64 12.07 84.43
N GLN A 269 73.07 10.83 84.57
CA GLN A 269 72.87 9.82 83.52
C GLN A 269 71.39 9.51 83.32
N THR A 270 70.65 9.34 84.47
CA THR A 270 69.21 9.10 84.46
C THR A 270 68.48 10.31 83.77
N ALA A 271 68.83 11.54 84.11
CA ALA A 271 68.25 12.75 83.53
C ALA A 271 68.47 12.78 81.96
N ARG A 272 69.68 12.47 81.52
CA ARG A 272 69.96 12.41 80.08
C ARG A 272 69.19 11.31 79.35
N ALA A 273 69.12 10.09 80.00
CA ALA A 273 68.37 8.99 79.41
C ALA A 273 66.87 9.32 79.36
N THR A 274 66.32 9.98 80.39
CA THR A 274 64.92 10.41 80.39
C THR A 274 64.63 11.51 79.38
N ASP A 275 65.53 12.41 79.10
CA ASP A 275 65.40 13.46 78.10
C ASP A 275 65.39 12.84 76.64
N GLU A 276 66.28 11.87 76.43
CA GLU A 276 66.27 11.07 75.17
C GLU A 276 64.96 10.30 75.00
N ILE A 277 64.46 9.62 76.06
CA ILE A 277 63.16 8.93 76.02
C ILE A 277 62.05 9.94 75.78
N GLY A 278 62.05 11.07 76.45
CA GLY A 278 61.07 12.11 76.28
C GLY A 278 60.96 12.63 74.80
N THR A 279 62.13 12.80 74.20
CA THR A 279 62.16 13.18 72.73
C THR A 279 61.54 12.09 71.88
N GLN A 280 61.84 10.81 72.15
CA GLN A 280 61.23 9.68 71.36
C GLN A 280 59.72 9.57 71.59
N ILE A 281 59.26 9.76 72.84
CA ILE A 281 57.80 9.76 73.12
C ILE A 281 57.09 10.93 72.44
N ALA A 282 57.64 12.12 72.40
CA ALA A 282 57.11 13.24 71.64
C ALA A 282 57.00 12.93 70.16
N GLN A 283 57.99 12.26 69.56
CA GLN A 283 57.93 11.79 68.16
C GLN A 283 56.82 10.75 67.94
N ILE A 284 56.67 9.78 68.88
CA ILE A 284 55.58 8.79 68.79
C ILE A 284 54.21 9.47 68.90
N GLN A 285 54.04 10.46 69.76
CA GLN A 285 52.77 11.21 69.87
C GLN A 285 52.44 11.95 68.57
N ALA A 286 53.41 12.65 68.00
CA ALA A 286 53.23 13.37 66.70
C ALA A 286 52.87 12.39 65.58
N ALA A 287 53.55 11.26 65.47
CA ALA A 287 53.27 10.25 64.47
C ALA A 287 51.90 9.60 64.62
N THR A 288 51.47 9.34 65.83
CA THR A 288 50.13 8.77 66.08
C THR A 288 49.02 9.77 65.79
N GLU A 289 49.21 11.05 66.07
CA GLU A 289 48.26 12.13 65.76
C GLU A 289 48.11 12.25 64.19
N GLU A 290 49.21 12.25 63.48
CA GLU A 290 49.19 12.24 61.98
C GLU A 290 48.47 11.00 61.45
N ALA A 291 48.72 9.81 62.03
CA ALA A 291 48.03 8.57 61.63
C ALA A 291 46.51 8.64 61.85
N VAL A 292 46.06 9.25 63.00
CA VAL A 292 44.62 9.47 63.27
C VAL A 292 43.97 10.37 62.15
N VAL A 293 44.67 11.44 61.75
CA VAL A 293 44.17 12.33 60.70
C VAL A 293 44.09 11.59 59.37
N ALA A 294 45.12 10.80 59.03
CA ALA A 294 45.15 10.00 57.80
C ALA A 294 44.00 8.96 57.74
N ILE A 295 43.74 8.26 58.86
CA ILE A 295 42.66 7.26 58.96
C ILE A 295 41.27 7.93 58.78
N ARG A 296 41.06 9.14 59.32
CA ARG A 296 39.82 9.90 59.11
C ARG A 296 39.66 10.27 57.65
N GLY A 297 40.74 10.67 56.93
CA GLY A 297 40.70 10.93 55.47
C GLY A 297 40.32 9.70 54.69
N ILE A 298 40.89 8.50 55.05
CA ILE A 298 40.52 7.24 54.42
C ILE A 298 39.02 6.91 54.63
N LEU A 299 38.51 7.08 55.86
CA LEU A 299 37.08 6.85 56.15
C LEU A 299 36.18 7.72 55.29
N ALA A 300 36.49 9.02 55.16
CA ALA A 300 35.70 9.95 54.33
C ALA A 300 35.72 9.53 52.86
N THR A 301 36.87 9.10 52.33
CA THR A 301 36.98 8.59 50.92
C THR A 301 36.18 7.28 50.75
N ILE A 302 36.19 6.39 51.72
CA ILE A 302 35.40 5.14 51.64
C ILE A 302 33.90 5.43 51.68
N GLU A 303 33.45 6.41 52.50
CA GLU A 303 32.04 6.85 52.53
C GLU A 303 31.60 7.39 51.16
N GLU A 304 32.45 8.19 50.48
CA GLU A 304 32.20 8.70 49.14
C GLU A 304 32.09 7.56 48.13
N VAL A 305 33.00 6.57 48.14
CA VAL A 305 32.95 5.37 47.29
C VAL A 305 31.66 4.56 47.55
N SER A 306 31.22 4.47 48.79
CA SER A 306 29.96 3.80 49.15
C SER A 306 28.73 4.51 48.53
N ALA A 307 28.69 5.84 48.60
CA ALA A 307 27.63 6.64 47.99
C ALA A 307 27.61 6.49 46.44
N ILE A 308 28.77 6.47 45.83
CA ILE A 308 28.89 6.19 44.37
C ILE A 308 28.37 4.79 44.04
N ALA A 309 28.69 3.76 44.79
CA ALA A 309 28.22 2.41 44.59
C ALA A 309 26.68 2.31 44.66
N VAL A 310 26.04 3.02 45.59
CA VAL A 310 24.58 3.11 45.68
C VAL A 310 23.96 3.76 44.45
N ASN A 311 24.55 4.87 43.96
CA ASN A 311 24.07 5.56 42.76
C ASN A 311 24.23 4.68 41.50
N ILE A 312 25.33 3.96 41.37
CA ILE A 312 25.53 3.00 40.27
C ILE A 312 24.51 1.88 40.34
N SER A 313 24.21 1.35 41.55
CA SER A 313 23.18 0.31 41.73
C SER A 313 21.80 0.78 41.20
N ALA A 314 21.39 1.98 41.56
CA ALA A 314 20.13 2.56 41.08
C ALA A 314 20.11 2.72 39.53
N ALA A 315 21.21 3.22 38.97
CA ALA A 315 21.32 3.36 37.52
C ALA A 315 21.29 2.00 36.77
N VAL A 316 21.90 0.98 37.36
CA VAL A 316 21.91 -0.40 36.82
C VAL A 316 20.51 -1.02 36.90
N GLU A 317 19.73 -0.79 37.94
CA GLU A 317 18.33 -1.24 38.06
C GLU A 317 17.46 -0.56 37.00
N GLU A 318 17.63 0.75 36.77
CA GLU A 318 16.92 1.49 35.73
C GLU A 318 17.27 0.98 34.32
N GLN A 319 18.58 0.75 34.06
CA GLN A 319 19.02 0.14 32.78
C GLN A 319 18.46 -1.26 32.57
N GLY A 320 18.39 -2.07 33.63
CA GLY A 320 17.78 -3.39 33.61
C GLY A 320 16.30 -3.35 33.21
N SER A 321 15.55 -2.42 33.78
CA SER A 321 14.14 -2.19 33.45
C SER A 321 13.95 -1.75 32.01
N ALA A 322 14.75 -0.77 31.56
CA ALA A 322 14.72 -0.28 30.17
C ALA A 322 15.09 -1.38 29.15
N THR A 323 16.11 -2.20 29.46
CA THR A 323 16.51 -3.31 28.59
C THR A 323 15.43 -4.39 28.49
N ALA A 324 14.75 -4.70 29.60
CA ALA A 324 13.61 -5.61 29.59
C ALA A 324 12.41 -5.05 28.79
N GLU A 325 12.21 -3.75 28.79
CA GLU A 325 11.21 -3.09 27.95
C GLU A 325 11.59 -3.17 26.45
N ILE A 326 12.86 -2.94 26.12
CA ILE A 326 13.38 -3.11 24.76
C ILE A 326 13.13 -4.55 24.28
N ALA A 327 13.44 -5.56 25.08
CA ALA A 327 13.21 -6.95 24.73
C ALA A 327 11.74 -7.26 24.44
N ARG A 328 10.80 -6.73 25.25
CA ARG A 328 9.36 -6.86 24.99
C ARG A 328 8.93 -6.18 23.70
N ASN A 329 9.41 -4.97 23.44
CA ASN A 329 9.10 -4.23 22.21
C ASN A 329 9.64 -4.91 20.95
N VAL A 330 10.81 -5.52 21.05
CA VAL A 330 11.41 -6.34 19.99
C VAL A 330 10.54 -7.57 19.69
N GLN A 331 10.07 -8.29 20.71
CA GLN A 331 9.15 -9.43 20.52
C GLN A 331 7.84 -9.00 19.85
N HIS A 332 7.25 -7.89 20.25
CA HIS A 332 6.05 -7.33 19.64
C HIS A 332 6.29 -6.96 18.17
N THR A 333 7.43 -6.33 17.87
CA THR A 333 7.82 -5.96 16.49
C THR A 333 8.04 -7.19 15.63
N ALA A 334 8.65 -8.25 16.17
CA ALA A 334 8.82 -9.54 15.48
C ALA A 334 7.45 -10.18 15.14
N GLN A 335 6.48 -10.08 16.03
CA GLN A 335 5.12 -10.56 15.78
C GLN A 335 4.44 -9.75 14.67
N ALA A 336 4.52 -8.43 14.73
CA ALA A 336 3.96 -7.54 13.69
C ALA A 336 4.59 -7.80 12.32
N ALA A 337 5.90 -8.03 12.24
CA ALA A 337 6.57 -8.36 10.98
C ALA A 337 6.06 -9.68 10.37
N ARG A 338 5.77 -10.69 11.19
CA ARG A 338 5.14 -11.95 10.74
C ARG A 338 3.72 -11.75 10.21
N GLU A 339 2.94 -10.91 10.87
CA GLU A 339 1.57 -10.57 10.43
C GLU A 339 1.60 -9.82 9.09
N VAL A 340 2.55 -8.89 8.91
CA VAL A 340 2.77 -8.21 7.63
C VAL A 340 3.10 -9.22 6.53
N THR A 341 3.95 -10.21 6.78
CA THR A 341 4.28 -11.28 5.80
C THR A 341 3.03 -12.07 5.41
N THR A 342 2.20 -12.47 6.36
CA THR A 342 0.94 -13.18 6.09
C THR A 342 -0.03 -12.33 5.26
N ASN A 343 -0.12 -11.02 5.54
CA ASN A 343 -0.97 -10.11 4.78
C ASN A 343 -0.46 -9.93 3.34
N ILE A 344 0.86 -9.91 3.14
CA ILE A 344 1.48 -9.84 1.79
C ILE A 344 1.10 -11.07 0.96
N ASP A 345 1.10 -12.26 1.54
CA ASP A 345 0.64 -13.49 0.86
C ASP A 345 -0.83 -13.38 0.43
N GLY A 346 -1.68 -12.80 1.29
CA GLY A 346 -3.08 -12.49 0.99
C GLY A 346 -3.25 -11.49 -0.16
N VAL A 347 -2.43 -10.45 -0.20
CA VAL A 347 -2.40 -9.45 -1.29
C VAL A 347 -2.00 -10.11 -2.60
N THR A 348 -0.94 -10.91 -2.60
CA THR A 348 -0.44 -11.65 -3.78
C THR A 348 -1.50 -12.59 -4.33
N ALA A 349 -2.16 -13.37 -3.46
CA ALA A 349 -3.24 -14.27 -3.86
C ALA A 349 -4.44 -13.50 -4.45
N THR A 350 -4.77 -12.33 -3.92
CA THR A 350 -5.86 -11.48 -4.40
C THR A 350 -5.50 -10.84 -5.74
N ALA A 351 -4.29 -10.31 -5.89
CA ALA A 351 -3.80 -9.75 -7.16
C ALA A 351 -3.79 -10.82 -8.26
N THR A 352 -3.29 -12.01 -7.99
CA THR A 352 -3.29 -13.13 -8.94
C THR A 352 -4.71 -13.51 -9.38
N ARG A 353 -5.66 -13.59 -8.44
CA ARG A 353 -7.07 -13.83 -8.74
C ARG A 353 -7.69 -12.74 -9.59
N SER A 354 -7.38 -11.46 -9.29
CA SER A 354 -7.87 -10.32 -10.06
C SER A 354 -7.33 -10.33 -11.48
N GLY A 355 -6.05 -10.66 -11.67
CA GLY A 355 -5.43 -10.83 -12.99
C GLY A 355 -6.09 -11.95 -13.80
N SER A 356 -6.38 -13.10 -13.17
CA SER A 356 -7.09 -14.20 -13.82
C SER A 356 -8.51 -13.81 -14.24
N ALA A 357 -9.28 -13.16 -13.36
CA ALA A 357 -10.61 -12.66 -13.67
C ALA A 357 -10.60 -11.61 -14.78
N ALA A 358 -9.60 -10.73 -14.80
CA ALA A 358 -9.43 -9.75 -15.87
C ALA A 358 -9.19 -10.42 -17.22
N ASN A 359 -8.39 -11.48 -17.28
CA ASN A 359 -8.15 -12.26 -18.49
C ASN A 359 -9.43 -12.95 -19.00
N GLU A 360 -10.28 -13.47 -18.11
CA GLU A 360 -11.58 -14.04 -18.46
C GLU A 360 -12.52 -12.97 -19.05
N VAL A 361 -12.55 -11.77 -18.45
CA VAL A 361 -13.33 -10.63 -18.97
C VAL A 361 -12.80 -10.23 -20.34
N LEU A 362 -11.48 -10.19 -20.54
CA LEU A 362 -10.84 -9.86 -21.81
C LEU A 362 -11.26 -10.85 -22.91
N ALA A 363 -11.20 -12.14 -22.62
CA ALA A 363 -11.62 -13.19 -23.54
C ALA A 363 -13.12 -13.11 -23.87
N SER A 364 -13.96 -12.81 -22.87
CA SER A 364 -15.39 -12.62 -23.05
C SER A 364 -15.73 -11.39 -23.90
N ALA A 365 -15.05 -10.27 -23.64
CA ALA A 365 -15.22 -9.03 -24.42
C ALA A 365 -14.83 -9.24 -25.89
N ALA A 366 -13.71 -9.92 -26.16
CA ALA A 366 -13.28 -10.26 -27.52
C ALA A 366 -14.26 -11.20 -28.23
N ASN A 367 -14.85 -12.18 -27.52
CA ASN A 367 -15.89 -13.03 -28.08
C ASN A 367 -17.16 -12.23 -28.39
N PHE A 368 -17.54 -11.35 -27.49
CA PHE A 368 -18.70 -10.48 -27.62
C PHE A 368 -18.55 -9.54 -28.83
N SER A 369 -17.38 -8.96 -29.05
CA SER A 369 -17.08 -8.15 -30.23
C SER A 369 -17.28 -8.93 -31.53
N ARG A 370 -16.73 -10.14 -31.63
CA ARG A 370 -16.92 -11.02 -32.81
C ARG A 370 -18.39 -11.38 -33.08
N GLN A 371 -19.17 -11.65 -32.01
CA GLN A 371 -20.59 -11.94 -32.15
C GLN A 371 -21.38 -10.72 -32.64
N THR A 372 -21.01 -9.53 -32.19
CA THR A 372 -21.63 -8.26 -32.57
C THR A 372 -21.36 -7.96 -34.05
N GLU A 373 -20.15 -8.21 -34.53
CA GLU A 373 -19.80 -8.09 -35.99
C GLU A 373 -20.63 -9.07 -36.84
N ARG A 374 -20.73 -10.32 -36.41
CA ARG A 374 -21.56 -11.32 -37.10
C ARG A 374 -23.03 -10.90 -37.16
N LEU A 375 -23.57 -10.44 -36.03
CA LEU A 375 -24.95 -9.96 -35.98
C LEU A 375 -25.18 -8.78 -36.92
N SER A 376 -24.23 -7.85 -37.04
CA SER A 376 -24.31 -6.74 -38.00
C SER A 376 -24.43 -7.25 -39.43
N SER A 377 -23.58 -8.20 -39.85
CA SER A 377 -23.59 -8.81 -41.16
C SER A 377 -24.88 -9.55 -41.49
N GLU A 378 -25.40 -10.33 -40.54
CA GLU A 378 -26.67 -11.07 -40.68
C GLU A 378 -27.87 -10.11 -40.85
N ILE A 379 -27.88 -9.00 -40.11
CA ILE A 379 -28.93 -7.99 -40.25
C ILE A 379 -28.88 -7.32 -41.59
N GLU A 380 -27.69 -6.96 -42.11
CA GLU A 380 -27.54 -6.35 -43.40
C GLU A 380 -28.07 -7.30 -44.52
N SER A 381 -27.73 -8.60 -44.43
CA SER A 381 -28.22 -9.63 -45.35
C SER A 381 -29.74 -9.76 -45.28
N PHE A 382 -30.31 -9.88 -44.10
CA PHE A 382 -31.75 -10.02 -43.88
C PHE A 382 -32.54 -8.82 -44.42
N VAL A 383 -32.04 -7.59 -44.16
CA VAL A 383 -32.69 -6.37 -44.71
C VAL A 383 -32.61 -6.33 -46.21
N ALA A 384 -31.50 -6.77 -46.84
CA ALA A 384 -31.36 -6.84 -48.27
C ALA A 384 -32.37 -7.84 -48.87
N GLU A 385 -32.57 -9.03 -48.28
CA GLU A 385 -33.58 -10.02 -48.69
C GLU A 385 -35.00 -9.47 -48.64
N ILE A 386 -35.37 -8.78 -47.52
CA ILE A 386 -36.70 -8.16 -47.41
C ILE A 386 -36.94 -7.10 -48.49
N ARG A 387 -35.93 -6.33 -48.84
CA ARG A 387 -36.05 -5.31 -49.88
C ARG A 387 -36.14 -5.89 -51.31
N ALA A 388 -35.56 -7.06 -51.53
CA ALA A 388 -35.60 -7.76 -52.82
C ALA A 388 -36.92 -8.52 -53.02
N ALA A 389 -37.59 -8.98 -51.97
CA ALA A 389 -38.89 -9.67 -52.03
C ALA A 389 -40.08 -8.69 -52.13
#